data_ad5612ba1a0026c244332339fa497ebf
#
_entry.id   ad5612ba1a0026c244332339fa497ebf
#
_cell.length_a   1.000
_cell.length_b   1.000
_cell.length_c   1.000
_cell.angle_alpha   90.00
_cell.angle_beta   90.00
_cell.angle_gamma   90.00
#
_symmetry.space_group_name_H-M   'P 1'
#
loop_
_entity.id
_entity.type
_entity.pdbx_description
1 polymer ?
#
loop_
_entity_poly.entity_id
_entity_poly.type
_entity_poly.pdbx_seq_one_letter_code
_entity_poly.pdbx_strand_id
1 'polypeptide(L)'
;MREIILDTETTGLDPLRGDRLIEIACVELMNHLPTGNFYHTYVNPERDVPQISTEITGLTRNFLKDHPVFSSVANDFLEFIKDSPLVIHNADFDLKFLNVELTQIQKEPLRNPVVDTLYMARKKFPGSPASLDALCRRFKIDLSNRTKHGALIDCELLSAVYLELRGGRQQGFLLGKDGKSEEGSAELTLASNKELKPSRNFTLSEEEKTKHAAFLKALLK
;
A
#
# COMPACT_ATOMS: atom_id res chain seq x y z
N MET A 1 -4.37 8.37 -10.09
CA MET A 1 -4.93 7.02 -10.22
C MET A 1 -5.49 6.63 -8.86
N ARG A 2 -6.74 6.15 -8.81
CA ARG A 2 -7.38 5.67 -7.58
C ARG A 2 -6.95 4.23 -7.31
N GLU A 3 -6.60 3.90 -6.07
CA GLU A 3 -6.26 2.55 -5.58
C GLU A 3 -6.94 2.34 -4.24
N ILE A 4 -7.20 1.11 -3.88
CA ILE A 4 -7.82 0.76 -2.59
C ILE A 4 -6.87 -0.18 -1.84
N ILE A 5 -6.40 0.26 -0.69
CA ILE A 5 -5.80 -0.64 0.31
C ILE A 5 -6.94 -1.45 0.91
N LEU A 6 -6.76 -2.75 1.04
CA LEU A 6 -7.75 -3.64 1.61
C LEU A 6 -7.09 -4.62 2.57
N ASP A 7 -7.75 -4.87 3.69
CA ASP A 7 -7.39 -5.87 4.67
C ASP A 7 -8.63 -6.47 5.30
N THR A 8 -8.56 -7.74 5.73
CA THR A 8 -9.69 -8.46 6.34
C THR A 8 -9.25 -9.24 7.55
N GLU A 9 -10.13 -9.31 8.58
CA GLU A 9 -10.00 -10.23 9.69
C GLU A 9 -11.00 -11.38 9.56
N THR A 10 -10.60 -12.55 10.04
CA THR A 10 -11.35 -13.79 9.82
C THR A 10 -11.41 -14.65 11.08
N THR A 11 -12.35 -15.61 11.10
CA THR A 11 -12.44 -16.59 12.19
C THR A 11 -11.37 -17.68 12.12
N GLY A 12 -10.63 -17.78 11.03
CA GLY A 12 -9.60 -18.80 10.80
C GLY A 12 -8.90 -18.64 9.46
N LEU A 13 -8.32 -19.72 8.92
CA LEU A 13 -7.42 -19.63 7.77
C LEU A 13 -8.00 -20.12 6.46
N ASP A 14 -9.16 -20.79 6.49
CA ASP A 14 -9.69 -21.45 5.29
C ASP A 14 -11.22 -21.32 5.16
N PRO A 15 -11.71 -20.47 4.27
CA PRO A 15 -13.15 -20.28 4.07
C PRO A 15 -13.83 -21.54 3.53
N LEU A 16 -13.11 -22.45 2.85
CA LEU A 16 -13.65 -23.72 2.37
C LEU A 16 -13.90 -24.73 3.51
N ARG A 17 -13.30 -24.50 4.69
CA ARG A 17 -13.56 -25.23 5.92
C ARG A 17 -14.60 -24.54 6.81
N GLY A 18 -15.24 -23.50 6.29
CA GLY A 18 -16.30 -22.78 6.97
C GLY A 18 -15.81 -21.60 7.81
N ASP A 19 -14.54 -21.17 7.70
CA ASP A 19 -14.12 -19.92 8.30
C ASP A 19 -14.74 -18.73 7.56
N ARG A 20 -15.02 -17.66 8.29
CA ARG A 20 -15.80 -16.51 7.82
C ARG A 20 -15.08 -15.19 8.08
N LEU A 21 -15.45 -14.17 7.32
CA LEU A 21 -15.04 -12.79 7.56
C LEU A 21 -15.66 -12.24 8.84
N ILE A 22 -14.90 -11.45 9.60
CA ILE A 22 -15.36 -10.76 10.82
C ILE A 22 -15.12 -9.26 10.79
N GLU A 23 -14.20 -8.77 9.94
CA GLU A 23 -13.94 -7.36 9.74
C GLU A 23 -13.46 -7.14 8.29
N ILE A 24 -13.86 -6.04 7.68
CA ILE A 24 -13.41 -5.60 6.36
C ILE A 24 -13.06 -4.12 6.46
N ALA A 25 -11.87 -3.75 6.02
CA ALA A 25 -11.47 -2.37 5.89
C ALA A 25 -10.88 -2.08 4.50
N CYS A 26 -11.17 -0.89 4.01
CA CYS A 26 -10.62 -0.35 2.78
C CYS A 26 -10.24 1.10 3.00
N VAL A 27 -9.05 1.50 2.55
CA VAL A 27 -8.58 2.89 2.56
C VAL A 27 -8.34 3.34 1.13
N GLU A 28 -8.93 4.47 0.76
CA GLU A 28 -8.77 5.04 -0.56
C GLU A 28 -7.45 5.79 -0.69
N LEU A 29 -6.71 5.46 -1.75
CA LEU A 29 -5.54 6.22 -2.16
C LEU A 29 -5.81 6.95 -3.48
N MET A 30 -5.25 8.15 -3.61
CA MET A 30 -5.13 8.86 -4.87
C MET A 30 -3.64 9.13 -5.14
N ASN A 31 -3.14 8.55 -6.23
CA ASN A 31 -1.71 8.63 -6.56
C ASN A 31 -0.82 8.16 -5.40
N HIS A 32 -1.16 7.03 -4.80
CA HIS A 32 -0.48 6.37 -3.67
C HIS A 32 -0.55 7.12 -2.33
N LEU A 33 -1.33 8.19 -2.21
CA LEU A 33 -1.51 8.93 -0.96
C LEU A 33 -2.94 8.79 -0.45
N PRO A 34 -3.16 8.58 0.87
CA PRO A 34 -4.48 8.49 1.47
C PRO A 34 -5.30 9.77 1.19
N THR A 35 -6.56 9.59 0.82
CA THR A 35 -7.52 10.70 0.60
C THR A 35 -8.26 11.08 1.88
N GLY A 36 -8.25 10.21 2.89
CA GLY A 36 -9.09 10.29 4.07
C GLY A 36 -10.43 9.54 3.95
N ASN A 37 -10.77 9.09 2.73
CA ASN A 37 -11.95 8.25 2.54
C ASN A 37 -11.62 6.80 2.88
N PHE A 38 -12.50 6.14 3.62
CA PHE A 38 -12.35 4.73 3.97
C PHE A 38 -13.72 4.05 4.07
N TYR A 39 -13.71 2.74 3.92
CA TYR A 39 -14.82 1.84 4.24
C TYR A 39 -14.38 0.92 5.37
N HIS A 40 -15.19 0.78 6.40
CA HIS A 40 -14.90 -0.11 7.51
C HIS A 40 -16.19 -0.70 8.07
N THR A 41 -16.21 -2.01 8.26
CA THR A 41 -17.35 -2.69 8.86
C THR A 41 -16.91 -3.96 9.59
N TYR A 42 -17.56 -4.22 10.72
CA TYR A 42 -17.53 -5.54 11.33
C TYR A 42 -18.64 -6.40 10.71
N VAL A 43 -18.37 -7.69 10.65
CA VAL A 43 -19.28 -8.66 10.04
C VAL A 43 -19.62 -9.76 11.03
N ASN A 44 -20.91 -10.01 11.21
CA ASN A 44 -21.36 -11.18 11.96
C ASN A 44 -21.07 -12.45 11.15
N PRO A 45 -20.19 -13.33 11.62
CA PRO A 45 -19.83 -14.54 10.87
C PRO A 45 -20.88 -15.64 10.94
N GLU A 46 -21.98 -15.45 11.70
CA GLU A 46 -23.04 -16.44 11.97
C GLU A 46 -22.51 -17.79 12.50
N ARG A 47 -21.34 -17.75 13.11
CA ARG A 47 -20.66 -18.91 13.72
C ARG A 47 -19.87 -18.48 14.96
N ASP A 48 -19.35 -19.45 15.69
CA ASP A 48 -18.43 -19.18 16.80
C ASP A 48 -17.09 -18.61 16.29
N VAL A 49 -16.55 -17.69 17.07
CA VAL A 49 -15.20 -17.13 16.85
C VAL A 49 -14.22 -17.91 17.71
N PRO A 50 -13.27 -18.64 17.09
CA PRO A 50 -12.26 -19.38 17.85
C PRO A 50 -11.46 -18.46 18.76
N GLN A 51 -11.04 -18.99 19.92
CA GLN A 51 -10.29 -18.21 20.90
C GLN A 51 -9.01 -17.60 20.30
N ILE A 52 -8.30 -18.34 19.45
CA ILE A 52 -7.09 -17.86 18.77
C ILE A 52 -7.38 -16.63 17.88
N SER A 53 -8.49 -16.59 17.15
CA SER A 53 -8.90 -15.43 16.37
C SER A 53 -9.22 -14.24 17.29
N THR A 54 -9.92 -14.47 18.39
CA THR A 54 -10.20 -13.43 19.40
C THR A 54 -8.92 -12.89 20.06
N GLU A 55 -7.94 -13.73 20.32
CA GLU A 55 -6.65 -13.31 20.88
C GLU A 55 -5.87 -12.38 19.91
N ILE A 56 -5.91 -12.68 18.63
CA ILE A 56 -5.25 -11.92 17.57
C ILE A 56 -5.98 -10.61 17.30
N THR A 57 -7.30 -10.66 17.04
CA THR A 57 -8.08 -9.50 16.58
C THR A 57 -8.73 -8.71 17.71
N GLY A 58 -9.00 -9.37 18.86
CA GLY A 58 -9.79 -8.80 19.95
C GLY A 58 -11.29 -8.90 19.74
N LEU A 59 -11.74 -9.40 18.59
CA LEU A 59 -13.15 -9.49 18.24
C LEU A 59 -13.76 -10.76 18.83
N THR A 60 -14.81 -10.58 19.64
CA THR A 60 -15.52 -11.70 20.27
C THR A 60 -16.83 -11.97 19.55
N ARG A 61 -17.35 -13.22 19.65
CA ARG A 61 -18.67 -13.54 19.15
C ARG A 61 -19.77 -12.61 19.72
N ASN A 62 -19.70 -12.28 21.01
CA ASN A 62 -20.68 -11.40 21.64
C ASN A 62 -20.70 -10.00 21.03
N PHE A 63 -19.54 -9.47 20.65
CA PHE A 63 -19.45 -8.20 19.94
C PHE A 63 -20.03 -8.31 18.52
N LEU A 64 -19.62 -9.34 17.78
CA LEU A 64 -19.96 -9.49 16.36
C LEU A 64 -21.43 -9.87 16.08
N LYS A 65 -22.14 -10.50 17.05
CA LYS A 65 -23.53 -10.94 16.85
C LYS A 65 -24.51 -9.81 16.52
N ASP A 66 -24.21 -8.59 16.98
CA ASP A 66 -25.07 -7.41 16.80
C ASP A 66 -24.67 -6.61 15.54
N HIS A 67 -23.64 -7.07 14.79
CA HIS A 67 -23.21 -6.49 13.52
C HIS A 67 -23.93 -7.15 12.32
N PRO A 68 -23.97 -6.48 11.16
CA PRO A 68 -24.59 -7.03 9.96
C PRO A 68 -23.85 -8.28 9.45
N VAL A 69 -24.58 -9.17 8.80
CA VAL A 69 -24.01 -10.28 8.05
C VAL A 69 -23.39 -9.79 6.72
N PHE A 70 -22.48 -10.59 6.12
CA PHE A 70 -21.79 -10.17 4.89
C PHE A 70 -22.75 -9.79 3.76
N SER A 71 -23.85 -10.51 3.57
CA SER A 71 -24.85 -10.21 2.54
C SER A 71 -25.44 -8.80 2.63
N SER A 72 -25.52 -8.23 3.82
CA SER A 72 -26.06 -6.89 4.04
C SER A 72 -25.05 -5.79 3.71
N VAL A 73 -23.76 -6.06 3.83
CA VAL A 73 -22.69 -5.05 3.62
C VAL A 73 -22.00 -5.18 2.27
N ALA A 74 -22.20 -6.29 1.57
CA ALA A 74 -21.52 -6.60 0.32
C ALA A 74 -21.72 -5.54 -0.78
N ASN A 75 -22.92 -4.94 -0.88
CA ASN A 75 -23.18 -3.93 -1.90
C ASN A 75 -22.39 -2.65 -1.63
N ASP A 76 -22.36 -2.18 -0.39
CA ASP A 76 -21.63 -0.97 -0.01
C ASP A 76 -20.12 -1.17 -0.17
N PHE A 77 -19.61 -2.37 0.17
CA PHE A 77 -18.23 -2.76 -0.07
C PHE A 77 -17.89 -2.71 -1.56
N LEU A 78 -18.68 -3.34 -2.43
CA LEU A 78 -18.47 -3.36 -3.88
C LEU A 78 -18.57 -1.95 -4.49
N GLU A 79 -19.52 -1.14 -4.03
CA GLU A 79 -19.65 0.27 -4.47
C GLU A 79 -18.44 1.10 -4.04
N PHE A 80 -17.83 0.83 -2.89
CA PHE A 80 -16.64 1.53 -2.45
C PHE A 80 -15.42 1.17 -3.31
N ILE A 81 -15.15 -0.13 -3.55
CA ILE A 81 -13.96 -0.55 -4.30
C ILE A 81 -14.09 -0.29 -5.80
N LYS A 82 -15.29 -0.43 -6.40
CA LYS A 82 -15.55 -0.35 -7.85
C LYS A 82 -14.54 -1.17 -8.66
N ASP A 83 -14.04 -0.60 -9.75
CA ASP A 83 -13.01 -1.23 -10.60
C ASP A 83 -11.57 -0.84 -10.23
N SER A 84 -11.39 -0.22 -9.04
CA SER A 84 -10.06 0.24 -8.61
C SER A 84 -9.12 -0.94 -8.34
N PRO A 85 -7.81 -0.80 -8.63
CA PRO A 85 -6.81 -1.74 -8.17
C PRO A 85 -6.86 -1.91 -6.65
N LEU A 86 -6.79 -3.16 -6.19
CA LEU A 86 -6.74 -3.54 -4.78
C LEU A 86 -5.27 -3.75 -4.38
N VAL A 87 -4.85 -3.08 -3.34
CA VAL A 87 -3.51 -3.21 -2.75
C VAL A 87 -3.64 -3.96 -1.44
N ILE A 88 -3.09 -5.16 -1.38
CA ILE A 88 -3.31 -6.11 -0.27
C ILE A 88 -1.97 -6.72 0.14
N HIS A 89 -1.83 -7.07 1.41
CA HIS A 89 -0.63 -7.76 1.90
C HIS A 89 -0.88 -9.25 2.04
N ASN A 90 -0.34 -10.07 1.13
CA ASN A 90 -0.67 -11.49 0.96
C ASN A 90 -2.09 -11.68 0.39
N ALA A 91 -2.30 -11.09 -0.77
CA ALA A 91 -3.60 -10.89 -1.41
C ALA A 91 -4.43 -12.18 -1.59
N ASP A 92 -3.79 -13.32 -1.81
CA ASP A 92 -4.48 -14.60 -2.00
C ASP A 92 -5.36 -14.97 -0.80
N PHE A 93 -4.97 -14.57 0.41
CA PHE A 93 -5.72 -14.85 1.63
C PHE A 93 -7.05 -14.09 1.63
N ASP A 94 -7.01 -12.77 1.53
CA ASP A 94 -8.20 -11.91 1.60
C ASP A 94 -9.15 -12.15 0.43
N LEU A 95 -8.60 -12.27 -0.78
CA LEU A 95 -9.38 -12.52 -1.98
C LEU A 95 -10.10 -13.88 -1.93
N LYS A 96 -9.47 -14.91 -1.35
CA LYS A 96 -10.10 -16.20 -1.16
C LYS A 96 -11.34 -16.09 -0.28
N PHE A 97 -11.26 -15.40 0.85
CA PHE A 97 -12.37 -15.17 1.75
C PHE A 97 -13.47 -14.33 1.10
N LEU A 98 -13.13 -13.19 0.54
CA LEU A 98 -14.10 -12.31 -0.14
C LEU A 98 -14.83 -13.01 -1.28
N ASN A 99 -14.12 -13.77 -2.11
CA ASN A 99 -14.72 -14.46 -3.25
C ASN A 99 -15.64 -15.61 -2.81
N VAL A 100 -15.31 -16.32 -1.73
CA VAL A 100 -16.19 -17.35 -1.17
C VAL A 100 -17.46 -16.72 -0.61
N GLU A 101 -17.34 -15.64 0.16
CA GLU A 101 -18.48 -14.92 0.71
C GLU A 101 -19.39 -14.34 -0.41
N LEU A 102 -18.81 -13.74 -1.44
CA LEU A 102 -19.55 -13.25 -2.61
C LEU A 102 -20.28 -14.37 -3.34
N THR A 103 -19.62 -15.52 -3.54
CA THR A 103 -20.22 -16.69 -4.19
C THR A 103 -21.40 -17.22 -3.38
N GLN A 104 -21.32 -17.27 -2.04
CA GLN A 104 -22.41 -17.70 -1.17
C GLN A 104 -23.67 -16.85 -1.33
N ILE A 105 -23.52 -15.57 -1.63
CA ILE A 105 -24.65 -14.65 -1.88
C ILE A 105 -24.95 -14.47 -3.39
N GLN A 106 -24.47 -15.40 -4.24
CA GLN A 106 -24.71 -15.43 -5.68
C GLN A 106 -24.21 -14.17 -6.42
N LYS A 107 -23.13 -13.56 -5.95
CA LYS A 107 -22.43 -12.47 -6.62
C LYS A 107 -21.17 -12.97 -7.33
N GLU A 108 -20.78 -12.25 -8.37
CA GLU A 108 -19.54 -12.53 -9.10
C GLU A 108 -18.30 -12.31 -8.20
N PRO A 109 -17.27 -13.15 -8.34
CA PRO A 109 -15.98 -12.91 -7.71
C PRO A 109 -15.36 -11.59 -8.15
N LEU A 110 -14.50 -11.03 -7.30
CA LEU A 110 -13.75 -9.80 -7.59
C LEU A 110 -12.85 -9.97 -8.82
N ARG A 111 -12.89 -9.00 -9.73
CA ARG A 111 -12.08 -8.96 -10.96
C ARG A 111 -11.13 -7.75 -11.00
N ASN A 112 -11.00 -7.08 -9.88
CA ASN A 112 -10.13 -5.92 -9.73
C ASN A 112 -8.66 -6.30 -10.01
N PRO A 113 -7.86 -5.43 -10.63
CA PRO A 113 -6.41 -5.59 -10.63
C PRO A 113 -5.88 -5.66 -9.21
N VAL A 114 -4.91 -6.55 -8.95
CA VAL A 114 -4.38 -6.78 -7.60
C VAL A 114 -2.90 -6.43 -7.53
N VAL A 115 -2.52 -5.70 -6.50
CA VAL A 115 -1.15 -5.41 -6.13
C VAL A 115 -0.85 -6.08 -4.80
N ASP A 116 -0.10 -7.18 -4.82
CA ASP A 116 0.34 -7.87 -3.61
C ASP A 116 1.63 -7.26 -3.06
N THR A 117 1.52 -6.58 -1.93
CA THR A 117 2.67 -5.92 -1.28
C THR A 117 3.65 -6.89 -0.64
N LEU A 118 3.22 -8.11 -0.27
CA LEU A 118 4.12 -9.17 0.19
C LEU A 118 5.06 -9.62 -0.94
N TYR A 119 4.50 -9.81 -2.15
CA TYR A 119 5.30 -10.12 -3.34
C TYR A 119 6.28 -8.98 -3.66
N MET A 120 5.81 -7.73 -3.64
CA MET A 120 6.66 -6.54 -3.85
C MET A 120 7.81 -6.50 -2.84
N ALA A 121 7.51 -6.72 -1.55
CA ALA A 121 8.51 -6.70 -0.49
C ALA A 121 9.57 -7.80 -0.66
N ARG A 122 9.14 -9.03 -0.98
CA ARG A 122 10.04 -10.16 -1.23
C ARG A 122 10.96 -9.90 -2.43
N LYS A 123 10.43 -9.28 -3.50
CA LYS A 123 11.22 -8.90 -4.68
C LYS A 123 12.22 -7.79 -4.35
N LYS A 124 11.83 -6.80 -3.54
CA LYS A 124 12.68 -5.65 -3.18
C LYS A 124 13.75 -6.02 -2.13
N PHE A 125 13.44 -6.95 -1.22
CA PHE A 125 14.29 -7.36 -0.09
C PHE A 125 14.41 -8.89 0.00
N PRO A 126 15.09 -9.53 -0.96
CA PRO A 126 15.23 -10.99 -0.96
C PRO A 126 15.83 -11.51 0.35
N GLY A 127 15.25 -12.59 0.90
CA GLY A 127 15.72 -13.22 2.14
C GLY A 127 15.42 -12.47 3.44
N SER A 128 14.76 -11.31 3.37
CA SER A 128 14.38 -10.54 4.57
C SER A 128 12.95 -10.84 5.01
N PRO A 129 12.62 -10.70 6.32
CA PRO A 129 11.25 -10.77 6.79
C PRO A 129 10.38 -9.73 6.07
N ALA A 130 9.20 -10.16 5.61
CA ALA A 130 8.30 -9.36 4.78
C ALA A 130 6.87 -9.28 5.33
N SER A 131 6.63 -9.64 6.61
CA SER A 131 5.35 -9.36 7.27
C SER A 131 5.12 -7.86 7.39
N LEU A 132 3.86 -7.42 7.53
CA LEU A 132 3.51 -6.01 7.69
C LEU A 132 4.32 -5.36 8.83
N ASP A 133 4.40 -6.01 9.99
CA ASP A 133 5.22 -5.57 11.12
C ASP A 133 6.70 -5.42 10.78
N ALA A 134 7.26 -6.39 10.06
CA ALA A 134 8.67 -6.36 9.67
C ALA A 134 8.95 -5.20 8.71
N LEU A 135 8.02 -4.92 7.80
CA LEU A 135 8.11 -3.80 6.88
C LEU A 135 7.93 -2.46 7.59
N CYS A 136 6.97 -2.34 8.52
CA CYS A 136 6.82 -1.14 9.34
C CYS A 136 8.09 -0.83 10.13
N ARG A 137 8.68 -1.82 10.80
CA ARG A 137 9.97 -1.65 11.51
C ARG A 137 11.10 -1.22 10.56
N ARG A 138 11.19 -1.84 9.38
CA ARG A 138 12.19 -1.51 8.35
C ARG A 138 12.08 -0.06 7.89
N PHE A 139 10.87 0.41 7.65
CA PHE A 139 10.59 1.76 7.17
C PHE A 139 10.41 2.79 8.29
N LYS A 140 10.57 2.36 9.56
CA LYS A 140 10.40 3.21 10.76
C LYS A 140 9.01 3.83 10.84
N ILE A 141 7.99 3.07 10.44
CA ILE A 141 6.58 3.42 10.60
C ILE A 141 6.17 3.08 12.04
N ASP A 142 5.49 4.00 12.69
CA ASP A 142 5.07 3.85 14.08
C ASP A 142 3.98 2.77 14.23
N LEU A 143 4.22 1.82 15.14
CA LEU A 143 3.32 0.72 15.48
C LEU A 143 2.66 0.91 16.86
N SER A 144 2.87 2.03 17.53
CA SER A 144 2.43 2.23 18.92
C SER A 144 0.92 2.05 19.13
N ASN A 145 0.12 2.37 18.11
CA ASN A 145 -1.33 2.25 18.14
C ASN A 145 -1.83 0.82 17.81
N ARG A 146 -0.95 -0.09 17.36
CA ARG A 146 -1.31 -1.45 16.98
C ARG A 146 -1.13 -2.41 18.14
N THR A 147 -2.09 -2.44 19.06
CA THR A 147 -2.08 -3.38 20.19
C THR A 147 -2.59 -4.78 19.82
N LYS A 148 -3.47 -4.85 18.81
CA LYS A 148 -4.01 -6.06 18.20
C LYS A 148 -4.13 -5.87 16.69
N HIS A 149 -4.38 -6.96 15.97
CA HIS A 149 -4.73 -6.89 14.57
C HIS A 149 -6.14 -6.31 14.43
N GLY A 150 -6.30 -5.36 13.52
CA GLY A 150 -7.58 -4.77 13.16
C GLY A 150 -7.47 -4.25 11.74
N ALA A 151 -8.41 -4.64 10.88
CA ALA A 151 -8.30 -4.41 9.45
C ALA A 151 -8.10 -2.93 9.09
N LEU A 152 -8.73 -2.00 9.79
CA LEU A 152 -8.56 -0.57 9.49
C LEU A 152 -7.16 -0.06 9.83
N ILE A 153 -6.62 -0.43 11.00
CA ILE A 153 -5.26 -0.05 11.41
C ILE A 153 -4.24 -0.67 10.45
N ASP A 154 -4.46 -1.93 10.05
CA ASP A 154 -3.56 -2.62 9.14
C ASP A 154 -3.61 -2.02 7.73
N CYS A 155 -4.77 -1.55 7.24
CA CYS A 155 -4.89 -0.73 6.03
C CYS A 155 -4.10 0.59 6.12
N GLU A 156 -4.18 1.31 7.24
CA GLU A 156 -3.45 2.56 7.43
C GLU A 156 -1.93 2.33 7.42
N LEU A 157 -1.46 1.31 8.15
CA LEU A 157 -0.05 0.90 8.15
C LEU A 157 0.40 0.44 6.76
N LEU A 158 -0.43 -0.36 6.08
CA LEU A 158 -0.13 -0.83 4.73
C LEU A 158 -0.04 0.30 3.73
N SER A 159 -0.85 1.35 3.88
CA SER A 159 -0.77 2.54 3.01
C SER A 159 0.60 3.21 3.08
N ALA A 160 1.14 3.35 4.30
CA ALA A 160 2.47 3.91 4.51
C ALA A 160 3.58 2.97 3.99
N VAL A 161 3.45 1.66 4.25
CA VAL A 161 4.38 0.64 3.72
C VAL A 161 4.36 0.60 2.20
N TYR A 162 3.19 0.66 1.58
CA TYR A 162 3.05 0.66 0.13
C TYR A 162 3.74 1.85 -0.52
N LEU A 163 3.58 3.04 0.04
CA LEU A 163 4.27 4.24 -0.41
C LEU A 163 5.80 4.05 -0.39
N GLU A 164 6.34 3.48 0.68
CA GLU A 164 7.79 3.21 0.81
C GLU A 164 8.26 2.10 -0.15
N LEU A 165 7.44 1.08 -0.39
CA LEU A 165 7.73 0.05 -1.39
C LEU A 165 7.78 0.62 -2.80
N ARG A 166 6.95 1.61 -3.12
CA ARG A 166 6.91 2.34 -4.40
C ARG A 166 8.04 3.34 -4.58
N GLY A 167 8.89 3.53 -3.58
CA GLY A 167 10.04 4.45 -3.66
C GLY A 167 9.99 5.63 -2.69
N GLY A 168 9.01 5.65 -1.77
CA GLY A 168 8.84 6.69 -0.76
C GLY A 168 8.26 7.98 -1.33
N ARG A 169 8.19 9.00 -0.47
CA ARG A 169 7.71 10.35 -0.84
C ARG A 169 8.63 11.05 -1.84
N GLN A 170 9.87 10.62 -1.92
CA GLN A 170 10.85 11.10 -2.89
C GLN A 170 10.98 10.07 -4.00
N GLN A 171 10.38 10.31 -5.16
CA GLN A 171 10.75 9.58 -6.37
C GLN A 171 12.23 9.82 -6.59
N GLY A 172 13.03 8.73 -6.57
CA GLY A 172 14.45 8.83 -6.81
C GLY A 172 14.69 9.57 -8.12
N PHE A 173 15.36 10.70 -8.04
CA PHE A 173 15.89 11.39 -9.22
C PHE A 173 16.94 10.45 -9.79
N LEU A 174 16.56 9.63 -10.77
CA LEU A 174 17.48 8.81 -11.54
C LEU A 174 18.35 9.74 -12.38
N LEU A 175 19.37 10.28 -11.76
CA LEU A 175 20.55 10.77 -12.48
C LEU A 175 21.17 9.52 -13.15
N GLY A 176 21.09 9.46 -14.47
CA GLY A 176 21.51 8.32 -15.27
C GLY A 176 22.84 7.74 -14.79
N LYS A 177 22.80 6.47 -14.44
CA LYS A 177 23.95 5.59 -14.53
C LYS A 177 23.72 4.71 -15.75
N ASP A 178 24.56 4.90 -16.75
CA ASP A 178 24.67 4.03 -17.90
C ASP A 178 24.79 2.57 -17.47
N GLY A 179 23.93 1.71 -17.99
CA GLY A 179 24.20 0.28 -17.89
C GLY A 179 22.94 -0.58 -17.66
N LYS A 180 22.31 -0.97 -18.76
CA LYS A 180 21.54 -2.21 -19.02
C LYS A 180 20.81 -2.85 -17.85
N SER A 181 19.49 -2.70 -17.82
CA SER A 181 18.58 -3.75 -17.41
C SER A 181 17.30 -3.65 -18.24
N GLU A 182 17.06 -4.72 -18.96
CA GLU A 182 15.91 -4.94 -19.82
C GLU A 182 14.63 -5.08 -19.01
N GLU A 183 13.51 -4.73 -19.70
CA GLU A 183 12.12 -5.10 -19.51
C GLU A 183 11.25 -4.24 -18.59
N GLY A 184 10.34 -3.54 -19.27
CA GLY A 184 9.13 -2.95 -18.67
C GLY A 184 9.01 -1.44 -18.82
N SER A 185 9.51 -0.82 -19.88
CA SER A 185 9.28 0.59 -20.18
C SER A 185 7.97 0.76 -20.96
N ALA A 186 6.93 1.27 -20.29
CA ALA A 186 5.91 2.01 -21.01
C ALA A 186 6.59 3.23 -21.63
N GLU A 187 6.64 3.23 -22.96
CA GLU A 187 7.14 4.34 -23.78
C GLU A 187 6.35 5.62 -23.47
N LEU A 188 6.93 6.47 -22.66
CA LEU A 188 6.59 7.90 -22.67
C LEU A 188 7.32 8.51 -23.85
N THR A 189 6.69 8.46 -25.03
CA THR A 189 7.08 9.28 -26.17
C THR A 189 6.86 10.75 -25.80
N LEU A 190 7.86 11.36 -25.20
CA LEU A 190 7.99 12.80 -25.17
C LEU A 190 8.51 13.24 -26.54
N ALA A 191 7.59 13.48 -27.47
CA ALA A 191 7.86 14.31 -28.63
C ALA A 191 8.15 15.73 -28.12
N SER A 192 9.39 16.04 -27.87
CA SER A 192 9.86 17.40 -27.66
C SER A 192 11.00 17.67 -28.63
N ASN A 193 10.63 18.15 -29.80
CA ASN A 193 11.49 19.01 -30.61
C ASN A 193 11.76 20.31 -29.84
N LYS A 194 12.54 20.24 -28.77
CA LYS A 194 13.15 21.43 -28.18
C LYS A 194 14.55 21.53 -28.73
N GLU A 195 14.74 22.48 -29.65
CA GLU A 195 16.07 22.95 -30.02
C GLU A 195 16.88 23.20 -28.75
N LEU A 196 17.99 22.48 -28.59
CA LEU A 196 18.92 22.70 -27.49
C LEU A 196 19.41 24.12 -27.59
N LYS A 197 19.03 24.97 -26.65
CA LYS A 197 19.61 26.32 -26.56
C LYS A 197 21.12 26.20 -26.41
N PRO A 198 21.89 26.97 -27.16
CA PRO A 198 23.36 26.93 -27.05
C PRO A 198 23.79 27.23 -25.62
N SER A 199 24.87 26.59 -25.16
CA SER A 199 25.43 26.80 -23.82
C SER A 199 25.71 28.29 -23.63
N ARG A 200 25.23 28.85 -22.52
CA ARG A 200 25.53 30.23 -22.15
C ARG A 200 26.97 30.30 -21.66
N ASN A 201 27.83 30.98 -22.36
CA ASN A 201 29.16 31.31 -21.86
C ASN A 201 29.04 32.46 -20.87
N PHE A 202 29.26 32.19 -19.60
CA PHE A 202 29.37 33.21 -18.56
C PHE A 202 30.85 33.66 -18.48
N THR A 203 31.11 34.87 -18.90
CA THR A 203 32.40 35.51 -18.67
C THR A 203 32.37 36.17 -17.28
N LEU A 204 33.21 35.69 -16.39
CA LEU A 204 33.37 36.31 -15.06
C LEU A 204 33.94 37.71 -15.21
N SER A 205 33.35 38.68 -14.53
CA SER A 205 33.86 40.04 -14.44
C SER A 205 35.19 40.07 -13.66
N GLU A 206 36.03 41.06 -13.90
CA GLU A 206 37.29 41.18 -13.14
C GLU A 206 37.06 41.38 -11.63
N GLU A 207 35.94 41.99 -11.26
CA GLU A 207 35.55 42.13 -9.86
C GLU A 207 35.23 40.78 -9.21
N GLU A 208 34.52 39.90 -9.90
CA GLU A 208 34.21 38.52 -9.42
C GLU A 208 35.45 37.67 -9.30
N LYS A 209 36.38 37.75 -10.24
CA LYS A 209 37.66 37.07 -10.17
C LYS A 209 38.51 37.52 -9.00
N THR A 210 38.51 38.83 -8.70
CA THR A 210 39.23 39.40 -7.57
C THR A 210 38.63 38.96 -6.22
N LYS A 211 37.30 38.95 -6.11
CA LYS A 211 36.59 38.48 -4.91
C LYS A 211 36.82 36.97 -4.69
N HIS A 212 36.81 36.19 -5.76
CA HIS A 212 37.08 34.75 -5.67
C HIS A 212 38.51 34.48 -5.22
N ALA A 213 39.51 35.18 -5.77
CA ALA A 213 40.91 35.07 -5.36
C ALA A 213 41.14 35.46 -3.89
N ALA A 214 40.47 36.49 -3.43
CA ALA A 214 40.53 36.92 -2.01
C ALA A 214 39.90 35.87 -1.07
N PHE A 215 38.77 35.27 -1.47
CA PHE A 215 38.12 34.19 -0.74
C PHE A 215 38.99 32.94 -0.61
N LEU A 216 39.61 32.48 -1.72
CA LEU A 216 40.54 31.37 -1.69
C LEU A 216 41.76 31.62 -0.78
N LYS A 217 42.28 32.85 -0.79
CA LYS A 217 43.39 33.24 0.08
C LYS A 217 43.06 33.25 1.55
N ALA A 218 41.79 33.50 1.90
CA ALA A 218 41.29 33.45 3.27
C ALA A 218 41.05 32.02 3.78
N LEU A 219 40.70 31.06 2.87
CA LEU A 219 40.46 29.66 3.20
C LEU A 219 41.76 28.82 3.34
N LEU A 220 42.86 29.26 2.77
CA LEU A 220 44.15 28.56 2.76
C LEU A 220 45.11 29.06 3.86
N LYS A 221 44.65 29.85 4.81
CA LYS A 221 45.34 30.23 6.04
C LYS A 221 44.78 29.42 7.23
#